data_9d5c4b69e9f0e8f30382f9bb433f75ef
#
_entry.id   9d5c4b69e9f0e8f30382f9bb433f75ef
#
_cell.length_a   1.000
_cell.length_b   1.000
_cell.length_c   1.000
_cell.angle_alpha   90.00
_cell.angle_beta   90.00
_cell.angle_gamma   90.00
#
_symmetry.space_group_name_H-M   'P 1'
#
loop_
_entity.id
_entity.type
_entity.pdbx_description
1 polymer ?
#
loop_
_entity_poly.entity_id
_entity_poly.type
_entity_poly.pdbx_seq_one_letter_code
_entity_poly.pdbx_strand_id
1 'polypeptide(L)'
;MRVLLDTSVLIAFFDAKDKHHEVAAAALDSSSESFEISVISFMEMLVWPARKSVREVDKVKKILKDFASAIHPVDEEIAALAAMARGKSRAADALISATASSKGIGLWTLDQELAKAHRAAVLLK
;
A
#
# COMPACT_ATOMS: atom_id res chain seq x y z
N MET A 1 -13.94 -5.15 -8.28
CA MET A 1 -12.54 -5.41 -8.67
C MET A 1 -11.64 -5.33 -7.45
N ARG A 2 -10.43 -5.82 -7.59
CA ARG A 2 -9.45 -5.84 -6.51
C ARG A 2 -8.38 -4.79 -6.75
N VAL A 3 -8.02 -4.05 -5.71
CA VAL A 3 -7.02 -2.97 -5.80
C VAL A 3 -6.02 -3.11 -4.66
N LEU A 4 -4.73 -3.09 -5.01
CA LEU A 4 -3.67 -3.00 -4.01
C LEU A 4 -3.41 -1.53 -3.70
N LEU A 5 -3.36 -1.18 -2.43
CA LEU A 5 -3.07 0.18 -2.00
C LEU A 5 -1.59 0.32 -1.64
N ASP A 6 -0.95 1.32 -2.23
CA ASP A 6 0.39 1.73 -1.81
C ASP A 6 0.32 2.33 -0.40
N THR A 7 1.43 2.27 0.31
CA THR A 7 1.53 2.81 1.68
C THR A 7 1.13 4.28 1.75
N SER A 8 1.46 5.08 0.73
CA SER A 8 1.10 6.50 0.68
C SER A 8 -0.42 6.72 0.82
N VAL A 9 -1.21 5.85 0.21
CA VAL A 9 -2.68 5.92 0.28
C VAL A 9 -3.17 5.55 1.67
N LEU A 10 -2.58 4.51 2.28
CA LEU A 10 -2.95 4.08 3.62
C LEU A 10 -2.65 5.19 4.65
N ILE A 11 -1.46 5.78 4.58
CA ILE A 11 -1.08 6.87 5.48
C ILE A 11 -2.08 8.03 5.35
N ALA A 12 -2.36 8.45 4.13
CA ALA A 12 -3.28 9.56 3.89
C ALA A 12 -4.70 9.24 4.36
N PHE A 13 -5.16 8.01 4.16
CA PHE A 13 -6.51 7.60 4.54
C PHE A 13 -6.69 7.57 6.07
N PHE A 14 -5.71 7.03 6.79
CA PHE A 14 -5.81 6.87 8.24
C PHE A 14 -5.33 8.07 9.05
N ASP A 15 -4.66 9.04 8.43
CA ASP A 15 -4.18 10.25 9.10
C ASP A 15 -4.95 11.48 8.59
N ALA A 16 -5.90 11.95 9.38
CA ALA A 16 -6.73 13.10 9.02
C ALA A 16 -5.92 14.39 8.81
N LYS A 17 -4.68 14.43 9.29
CA LYS A 17 -3.79 15.59 9.15
C LYS A 17 -2.92 15.52 7.90
N ASP A 18 -2.92 14.38 7.20
CA ASP A 18 -2.15 14.24 5.97
C ASP A 18 -2.72 15.16 4.89
N LYS A 19 -1.84 15.81 4.13
CA LYS A 19 -2.25 16.76 3.09
C LYS A 19 -3.10 16.11 1.99
N HIS A 20 -2.98 14.79 1.81
CA HIS A 20 -3.74 14.04 0.80
C HIS A 20 -4.92 13.25 1.40
N HIS A 21 -5.24 13.50 2.67
CA HIS A 21 -6.31 12.76 3.35
C HIS A 21 -7.64 12.82 2.58
N GLU A 22 -8.05 14.00 2.16
CA GLU A 22 -9.34 14.17 1.48
C GLU A 22 -9.38 13.43 0.14
N VAL A 23 -8.29 13.44 -0.60
CA VAL A 23 -8.18 12.71 -1.87
C VAL A 23 -8.31 11.21 -1.63
N ALA A 24 -7.57 10.69 -0.66
CA ALA A 24 -7.60 9.26 -0.31
C ALA A 24 -8.97 8.86 0.20
N ALA A 25 -9.53 9.61 1.15
CA ALA A 25 -10.84 9.32 1.72
C ALA A 25 -11.94 9.31 0.64
N ALA A 26 -11.94 10.32 -0.23
CA ALA A 26 -12.92 10.39 -1.30
C ALA A 26 -12.81 9.20 -2.25
N ALA A 27 -11.58 8.81 -2.62
CA ALA A 27 -11.36 7.67 -3.53
C ALA A 27 -11.82 6.35 -2.91
N LEU A 28 -11.47 6.11 -1.66
CA LEU A 28 -11.82 4.85 -0.98
C LEU A 28 -13.31 4.78 -0.62
N ASP A 29 -13.86 5.86 -0.09
CA ASP A 29 -15.26 5.89 0.36
C ASP A 29 -16.26 5.82 -0.80
N SER A 30 -15.90 6.34 -1.96
CA SER A 30 -16.78 6.34 -3.14
C SER A 30 -16.64 5.08 -3.99
N SER A 31 -15.72 4.19 -3.65
CA SER A 31 -15.40 3.02 -4.45
C SER A 31 -16.13 1.76 -3.95
N SER A 32 -16.49 0.89 -4.89
CA SER A 32 -16.98 -0.46 -4.58
C SER A 32 -15.86 -1.50 -4.65
N GLU A 33 -14.60 -1.07 -4.79
CA GLU A 33 -13.47 -1.97 -4.92
C GLU A 33 -13.15 -2.70 -3.61
N SER A 34 -12.55 -3.86 -3.71
CA SER A 34 -11.94 -4.54 -2.55
C SER A 34 -10.50 -4.07 -2.42
N PHE A 35 -10.13 -3.57 -1.25
CA PHE A 35 -8.80 -3.04 -1.01
C PHE A 35 -7.90 -4.07 -0.34
N GLU A 36 -6.74 -4.29 -0.94
CA GLU A 36 -5.72 -5.24 -0.49
C GLU A 36 -4.42 -4.50 -0.23
N ILE A 37 -3.57 -5.06 0.59
CA ILE A 37 -2.27 -4.45 0.88
C ILE A 37 -1.17 -5.50 0.84
N SER A 38 0.07 -5.03 0.58
CA SER A 38 1.25 -5.85 0.74
C SER A 38 1.65 -5.93 2.22
N VAL A 39 2.26 -7.03 2.63
CA VAL A 39 2.87 -7.13 3.95
C VAL A 39 3.93 -6.04 4.15
N ILE A 40 4.50 -5.50 3.09
CA ILE A 40 5.43 -4.36 3.16
C ILE A 40 4.70 -3.10 3.67
N SER A 41 3.53 -2.79 3.11
CA SER A 41 2.72 -1.67 3.60
C SER A 41 2.25 -1.91 5.03
N PHE A 42 1.89 -3.15 5.35
CA PHE A 42 1.54 -3.55 6.71
C PHE A 42 2.68 -3.20 7.68
N MET A 43 3.91 -3.60 7.35
CA MET A 43 5.08 -3.27 8.16
C MET A 43 5.29 -1.77 8.28
N GLU A 44 5.21 -1.04 7.17
CA GLU A 44 5.44 0.40 7.18
C GLU A 44 4.41 1.14 8.04
N MET A 45 3.16 0.68 8.05
CA MET A 45 2.13 1.25 8.91
C MET A 45 2.36 0.98 10.40
N LEU A 46 3.14 -0.03 10.73
CA LEU A 46 3.45 -0.39 12.12
C LEU A 46 4.70 0.27 12.66
N VAL A 47 5.52 0.89 11.82
CA VAL A 47 6.79 1.52 12.25
C VAL A 47 6.56 2.58 13.31
N TRP A 48 5.62 3.48 13.09
CA TRP A 48 5.34 4.55 14.04
C TRP A 48 4.72 4.05 15.34
N PRO A 49 3.66 3.20 15.32
CA PRO A 49 3.14 2.60 16.55
C PRO A 49 4.19 1.83 17.35
N ALA A 50 5.11 1.14 16.67
CA ALA A 50 6.17 0.35 17.33
C ALA A 50 7.09 1.21 18.20
N ARG A 51 7.21 2.49 17.87
CA ARG A 51 7.99 3.44 18.68
C ARG A 51 7.29 3.82 19.98
N LYS A 52 5.98 3.55 20.08
CA LYS A 52 5.19 3.89 21.26
C LYS A 52 5.08 2.71 22.20
N SER A 53 4.50 1.60 21.77
CA SER A 53 4.31 0.41 22.61
C SER A 53 3.81 -0.77 21.78
N VAL A 54 3.92 -1.97 22.36
CA VAL A 54 3.32 -3.19 21.79
C VAL A 54 1.80 -3.04 21.66
N ARG A 55 1.18 -2.39 22.64
CA ARG A 55 -0.27 -2.17 22.65
C ARG A 55 -0.73 -1.34 21.43
N GLU A 56 0.03 -0.30 21.08
CA GLU A 56 -0.28 0.51 19.89
C GLU A 56 -0.09 -0.29 18.60
N VAL A 57 0.92 -1.15 18.55
CA VAL A 57 1.13 -2.05 17.40
C VAL A 57 -0.08 -2.96 17.23
N ASP A 58 -0.53 -3.61 18.32
CA ASP A 58 -1.67 -4.54 18.25
C ASP A 58 -2.95 -3.84 17.80
N LYS A 59 -3.14 -2.60 18.24
CA LYS A 59 -4.29 -1.78 17.85
C LYS A 59 -4.29 -1.50 16.34
N VAL A 60 -3.17 -1.08 15.79
CA VAL A 60 -3.04 -0.78 14.36
C VAL A 60 -3.13 -2.05 13.53
N LYS A 61 -2.54 -3.15 13.98
CA LYS A 61 -2.66 -4.45 13.33
C LYS A 61 -4.12 -4.83 13.14
N LYS A 62 -4.93 -4.68 14.19
CA LYS A 62 -6.34 -5.01 14.14
C LYS A 62 -7.08 -4.13 13.12
N ILE A 63 -6.81 -2.84 13.13
CA ILE A 63 -7.41 -1.89 12.19
C ILE A 63 -7.11 -2.30 10.75
N LEU A 64 -5.85 -2.62 10.46
CA LEU A 64 -5.43 -3.00 9.11
C LEU A 64 -6.04 -4.32 8.68
N LYS A 65 -6.13 -5.30 9.57
CA LYS A 65 -6.73 -6.60 9.27
C LYS A 65 -8.24 -6.49 9.02
N ASP A 66 -8.91 -5.60 9.74
CA ASP A 66 -10.34 -5.37 9.53
C ASP A 66 -10.60 -4.60 8.23
N PHE A 67 -9.69 -3.70 7.87
CA PHE A 67 -9.81 -2.87 6.67
C PHE A 67 -9.50 -3.64 5.39
N ALA A 68 -8.36 -4.33 5.34
CA ALA A 68 -7.89 -4.97 4.12
C ALA A 68 -8.57 -6.31 3.90
N SER A 69 -9.04 -6.55 2.67
CA SER A 69 -9.62 -7.85 2.31
C SER A 69 -8.56 -8.93 2.17
N ALA A 70 -7.29 -8.55 1.96
CA ALA A 70 -6.16 -9.47 1.94
C ALA A 70 -4.87 -8.71 2.25
N ILE A 71 -3.95 -9.39 2.93
CA ILE A 71 -2.59 -8.91 3.17
C ILE A 71 -1.66 -9.91 2.50
N HIS A 72 -0.99 -9.48 1.43
CA HIS A 72 -0.17 -10.36 0.60
C HIS A 72 1.25 -10.48 1.12
N PRO A 73 1.73 -11.70 1.36
CA PRO A 73 3.14 -11.91 1.70
C PRO A 73 4.03 -11.65 0.48
N VAL A 74 5.31 -11.43 0.74
CA VAL A 74 6.32 -11.34 -0.31
C VAL A 74 7.01 -12.70 -0.41
N ASP A 75 6.86 -13.35 -1.55
CA ASP A 75 7.53 -14.61 -1.84
C ASP A 75 8.72 -14.40 -2.78
N GLU A 76 9.40 -15.48 -3.14
CA GLU A 76 10.58 -15.43 -4.01
C GLU A 76 10.23 -14.86 -5.39
N GLU A 77 9.07 -15.22 -5.93
CA GLU A 77 8.62 -14.71 -7.23
C GLU A 77 8.46 -13.21 -7.22
N ILE A 78 7.76 -12.69 -6.20
CA ILE A 78 7.57 -11.24 -6.05
C ILE A 78 8.91 -10.54 -5.86
N ALA A 79 9.79 -11.10 -5.04
CA ALA A 79 11.12 -10.54 -4.82
C ALA A 79 11.94 -10.46 -6.11
N ALA A 80 11.89 -11.52 -6.93
CA ALA A 80 12.59 -11.55 -8.21
C ALA A 80 12.02 -10.51 -9.19
N LEU A 81 10.70 -10.41 -9.28
CA LEU A 81 10.06 -9.40 -10.12
C LEU A 81 10.44 -7.98 -9.67
N ALA A 82 10.45 -7.74 -8.37
CA ALA A 82 10.84 -6.44 -7.81
C ALA A 82 12.28 -6.09 -8.18
N ALA A 83 13.20 -7.06 -8.06
CA ALA A 83 14.61 -6.86 -8.40
C ALA A 83 14.78 -6.49 -9.87
N MET A 84 14.07 -7.18 -10.76
CA MET A 84 14.17 -6.95 -12.20
C MET A 84 13.62 -5.61 -12.63
N ALA A 85 12.56 -5.15 -11.99
CA ALA A 85 11.85 -3.92 -12.35
C ALA A 85 12.26 -2.71 -11.53
N ARG A 86 13.12 -2.89 -10.52
CA ARG A 86 13.40 -1.86 -9.53
C ARG A 86 13.96 -0.56 -10.11
N GLY A 87 14.95 -0.63 -10.98
CA GLY A 87 15.60 0.58 -11.50
C GLY A 87 16.09 1.46 -10.36
N LYS A 88 15.59 2.71 -10.31
CA LYS A 88 15.93 3.69 -9.26
C LYS A 88 14.89 3.71 -8.13
N SER A 89 13.89 2.85 -8.17
CA SER A 89 12.84 2.81 -7.13
C SER A 89 13.41 2.32 -5.81
N ARG A 90 12.79 2.77 -4.70
CA ARG A 90 13.09 2.20 -3.39
C ARG A 90 12.64 0.74 -3.35
N ALA A 91 13.31 -0.07 -2.55
CA ALA A 91 13.00 -1.49 -2.43
C ALA A 91 11.52 -1.73 -2.05
N ALA A 92 11.01 -0.97 -1.09
CA ALA A 92 9.62 -1.10 -0.66
C ALA A 92 8.63 -0.86 -1.81
N ASP A 93 8.85 0.20 -2.58
CA ASP A 93 7.98 0.56 -3.71
C ASP A 93 8.04 -0.52 -4.80
N ALA A 94 9.22 -1.04 -5.09
CA ALA A 94 9.39 -2.11 -6.07
C ALA A 94 8.66 -3.39 -5.65
N LEU A 95 8.72 -3.73 -4.35
CA LEU A 95 8.02 -4.91 -3.82
C LEU A 95 6.50 -4.75 -3.87
N ILE A 96 6.00 -3.57 -3.57
CA ILE A 96 4.56 -3.28 -3.65
C ILE A 96 4.07 -3.38 -5.10
N SER A 97 4.79 -2.75 -6.03
CA SER A 97 4.47 -2.81 -7.46
C SER A 97 4.51 -4.25 -7.99
N ALA A 98 5.53 -5.00 -7.59
CA ALA A 98 5.66 -6.40 -8.00
C ALA A 98 4.52 -7.27 -7.46
N THR A 99 4.04 -6.97 -6.25
CA THR A 99 2.89 -7.67 -5.67
C THR A 99 1.65 -7.46 -6.53
N ALA A 100 1.37 -6.22 -6.91
CA ALA A 100 0.22 -5.92 -7.78
C ALA A 100 0.34 -6.63 -9.12
N SER A 101 1.52 -6.60 -9.74
CA SER A 101 1.76 -7.28 -11.02
C SER A 101 1.60 -8.78 -10.90
N SER A 102 2.17 -9.39 -9.87
CA SER A 102 2.10 -10.84 -9.65
C SER A 102 0.67 -11.32 -9.44
N LYS A 103 -0.14 -10.54 -8.74
CA LYS A 103 -1.54 -10.91 -8.46
C LYS A 103 -2.51 -10.45 -9.54
N GLY A 104 -2.05 -9.70 -10.54
CA GLY A 104 -2.89 -9.21 -11.62
C GLY A 104 -3.97 -8.25 -11.15
N ILE A 105 -3.68 -7.42 -10.15
CA ILE A 105 -4.63 -6.45 -9.59
C ILE A 105 -4.14 -5.03 -9.80
N GLY A 106 -5.05 -4.07 -9.71
CA GLY A 106 -4.72 -2.66 -9.83
C GLY A 106 -3.86 -2.17 -8.66
N LEU A 107 -3.21 -1.04 -8.85
CA LEU A 107 -2.40 -0.41 -7.80
C LEU A 107 -2.79 1.07 -7.74
N TRP A 108 -3.21 1.52 -6.56
CA TRP A 108 -3.51 2.94 -6.32
C TRP A 108 -2.40 3.55 -5.47
N THR A 109 -1.94 4.73 -5.86
CA THR A 109 -0.86 5.44 -5.18
C THR A 109 -1.12 6.95 -5.17
N LEU A 110 -0.48 7.65 -4.23
CA LEU A 110 -0.38 9.10 -4.21
C LEU A 110 1.03 9.56 -4.58
N ASP A 111 1.93 8.62 -4.85
CA ASP A 111 3.33 8.89 -5.16
C ASP A 111 3.52 8.97 -6.68
N GLN A 112 3.87 10.17 -7.16
CA GLN A 112 4.07 10.42 -8.59
C GLN A 112 5.21 9.57 -9.17
N GLU A 113 6.29 9.36 -8.40
CA GLU A 113 7.42 8.56 -8.88
C GLU A 113 7.02 7.10 -9.06
N LEU A 114 6.26 6.56 -8.10
CA LEU A 114 5.75 5.20 -8.22
C LEU A 114 4.80 5.06 -9.40
N ALA A 115 3.92 6.02 -9.60
CA ALA A 115 2.98 6.00 -10.72
C ALA A 115 3.70 6.04 -12.07
N LYS A 116 4.80 6.75 -12.17
CA LYS A 116 5.62 6.78 -13.40
C LYS A 116 6.34 5.46 -13.63
N ALA A 117 6.82 4.84 -12.56
CA ALA A 117 7.61 3.61 -12.64
C ALA A 117 6.74 2.37 -12.89
N HIS A 118 5.49 2.38 -12.47
CA HIS A 118 4.58 1.25 -12.59
C HIS A 118 3.41 1.60 -13.50
N ARG A 119 3.44 1.04 -14.71
CA ARG A 119 2.51 1.39 -15.80
C ARG A 119 1.04 1.27 -15.44
N ALA A 120 0.68 0.28 -14.65
CA ALA A 120 -0.72 0.02 -14.28
C ALA A 120 -1.16 0.76 -13.02
N ALA A 121 -0.28 1.55 -12.39
CA ALA A 121 -0.63 2.29 -11.19
C ALA A 121 -1.54 3.47 -11.53
N VAL A 122 -2.52 3.70 -10.66
CA VAL A 122 -3.43 4.85 -10.75
C VAL A 122 -2.99 5.86 -9.71
N LEU A 123 -2.63 7.06 -10.16
CA LEU A 123 -2.30 8.16 -9.26
C LEU A 123 -3.61 8.82 -8.81
N LEU A 124 -3.89 8.78 -7.53
CA LEU A 124 -5.08 9.43 -6.97
C LEU A 124 -4.92 10.94 -6.97
N LYS A 125 -6.02 11.63 -7.30
CA LYS A 125 -6.05 13.10 -7.38
C LYS A 125 -7.29 13.66 -6.72
#